data_0da838ff0dc19bea12d53357f255012f
#
_entry.id   0da838ff0dc19bea12d53357f255012f
#
_cell.length_a   1.000
_cell.length_b   1.000
_cell.length_c   1.000
_cell.angle_alpha   90.00
_cell.angle_beta   90.00
_cell.angle_gamma   90.00
#
_symmetry.space_group_name_H-M   'P 1'
#
loop_
_entity.id
_entity.type
_entity.pdbx_description
1 polymer ?
#
loop_
_entity_poly.entity_id
_entity_poly.type
_entity_poly.pdbx_seq_one_letter_code
_entity_poly.pdbx_strand_id
1 'polypeptide(L)'
;REVKGYTFEFQQGPDTWRSDLQPSPERFLAPWKEPSIDSTANDLCVEISQQADVTNKVDNFIRANRKKFRARVALIPDMCTFGERIDCQTALAFALTAKQHIREAVAEYRCDTVHLFYAGPLGLAIFLGRLFNAMGVDIQCYEEQNENGYAPSCLLDAR
;
A
#
# COMPACT_ATOMS: atom_id res chain seq x y z
N ARG A 1 -6.24 2.94 -17.51
CA ARG A 1 -5.86 4.08 -18.39
C ARG A 1 -5.05 5.05 -17.53
N GLU A 2 -3.74 5.12 -17.74
CA GLU A 2 -3.00 6.28 -17.24
C GLU A 2 -3.62 7.52 -17.89
N VAL A 3 -4.13 8.42 -17.07
CA VAL A 3 -4.55 9.74 -17.54
C VAL A 3 -3.26 10.47 -17.91
N LYS A 4 -2.83 10.30 -19.16
CA LYS A 4 -1.69 11.02 -19.71
C LYS A 4 -2.03 12.51 -19.67
N GLY A 5 -1.23 13.30 -18.98
CA GLY A 5 -1.19 14.74 -19.15
C GLY A 5 -1.54 15.60 -17.94
N TYR A 6 -1.91 15.04 -16.80
CA TYR A 6 -2.13 15.86 -15.60
C TYR A 6 -0.99 15.72 -14.60
N THR A 7 -0.27 16.81 -14.42
CA THR A 7 0.61 17.01 -13.25
C THR A 7 -0.25 17.56 -12.13
N PHE A 8 -0.10 17.03 -10.95
CA PHE A 8 -0.67 17.65 -9.75
C PHE A 8 0.44 17.95 -8.74
N GLU A 9 0.19 18.95 -7.95
CA GLU A 9 1.05 19.34 -6.84
C GLU A 9 0.22 19.53 -5.57
N PHE A 10 0.83 19.32 -4.43
CA PHE A 10 0.22 19.52 -3.12
C PHE A 10 1.27 19.83 -2.07
N GLN A 11 0.83 20.40 -0.96
CA GLN A 11 1.69 20.75 0.15
C GLN A 11 1.85 19.57 1.11
N GLN A 12 3.09 19.17 1.37
CA GLN A 12 3.45 18.15 2.35
C GLN A 12 4.36 18.79 3.41
N GLY A 13 3.79 19.27 4.52
CA GLY A 13 4.53 20.07 5.47
C GLY A 13 5.06 21.36 4.82
N PRO A 14 6.35 21.68 4.93
CA PRO A 14 6.92 22.87 4.30
C PRO A 14 7.20 22.70 2.79
N ASP A 15 7.11 21.48 2.25
CA ASP A 15 7.54 21.16 0.90
C ASP A 15 6.34 21.06 -0.05
N THR A 16 6.54 21.47 -1.29
CA THR A 16 5.60 21.24 -2.38
C THR A 16 6.00 19.96 -3.11
N TRP A 17 5.10 18.98 -3.12
CA TRP A 17 5.29 17.71 -3.82
C TRP A 17 4.58 17.73 -5.17
N ARG A 18 5.25 17.18 -6.19
CA ARG A 18 4.79 17.18 -7.57
C ARG A 18 4.86 15.78 -8.16
N SER A 19 3.85 15.44 -8.95
CA SER A 19 3.74 14.11 -9.57
C SER A 19 4.58 13.92 -10.85
N ASP A 20 5.21 14.98 -11.36
CA ASP A 20 6.04 14.97 -12.58
C ASP A 20 7.54 14.93 -12.31
N LEU A 21 7.96 14.84 -11.04
CA LEU A 21 9.37 14.69 -10.71
C LEU A 21 9.89 13.29 -11.07
N GLN A 22 11.19 13.23 -11.32
CA GLN A 22 11.87 11.95 -11.54
C GLN A 22 11.92 11.16 -10.21
N PRO A 23 11.45 9.93 -10.18
CA PRO A 23 11.57 9.08 -8.98
C PRO A 23 13.03 8.87 -8.60
N SER A 24 13.30 8.74 -7.30
CA SER A 24 14.61 8.34 -6.78
C SER A 24 14.87 6.84 -7.01
N PRO A 25 16.09 6.33 -6.76
CA PRO A 25 16.38 4.91 -6.90
C PRO A 25 15.84 4.05 -5.76
N GLU A 26 15.33 4.64 -4.68
CA GLU A 26 14.75 3.93 -3.54
C GLU A 26 13.50 3.15 -3.97
N ARG A 27 13.18 2.10 -3.22
CA ARG A 27 12.06 1.22 -3.52
C ARG A 27 11.50 0.57 -2.28
N PHE A 28 10.25 0.12 -2.36
CA PHE A 28 9.74 -0.88 -1.45
C PHE A 28 10.25 -2.26 -1.84
N LEU A 29 10.64 -3.01 -0.84
CA LEU A 29 10.88 -4.44 -0.92
C LEU A 29 9.64 -5.19 -0.45
N ALA A 30 9.41 -6.37 -1.01
CA ALA A 30 8.45 -7.34 -0.52
C ALA A 30 9.23 -8.52 0.08
N PRO A 31 9.79 -8.37 1.31
CA PRO A 31 10.71 -9.34 1.88
C PRO A 31 10.05 -10.68 2.16
N TRP A 32 8.74 -10.66 2.36
CA TRP A 32 7.98 -11.88 2.42
C TRP A 32 6.59 -11.79 1.77
N LYS A 33 6.23 -12.90 1.17
CA LYS A 33 4.90 -13.19 0.69
C LYS A 33 4.47 -14.52 1.30
N GLU A 34 3.36 -14.53 1.99
CA GLU A 34 2.82 -15.72 2.60
C GLU A 34 1.56 -16.14 1.86
N PRO A 35 1.59 -17.24 1.10
CA PRO A 35 0.37 -17.82 0.56
C PRO A 35 -0.47 -18.36 1.72
N SER A 36 -1.76 -18.08 1.72
CA SER A 36 -2.67 -18.67 2.70
C SER A 36 -2.82 -20.16 2.46
N ILE A 37 -2.98 -20.92 3.55
CA ILE A 37 -3.38 -22.33 3.49
C ILE A 37 -4.83 -22.48 2.99
N ASP A 38 -5.64 -21.42 3.12
CA ASP A 38 -7.03 -21.43 2.67
C ASP A 38 -7.14 -20.99 1.22
N SER A 39 -7.22 -21.99 0.32
CA SER A 39 -7.37 -21.76 -1.11
C SER A 39 -8.72 -21.17 -1.55
N THR A 40 -9.67 -21.01 -0.62
CA THR A 40 -11.01 -20.49 -0.91
C THR A 40 -11.11 -18.98 -0.76
N ALA A 41 -10.15 -18.32 -0.11
CA ALA A 41 -10.11 -16.87 -0.01
C ALA A 41 -9.64 -16.24 -1.34
N ASN A 42 -10.22 -15.09 -1.69
CA ASN A 42 -9.88 -14.33 -2.89
C ASN A 42 -9.27 -12.95 -2.59
N ASP A 43 -9.03 -12.68 -1.32
CA ASP A 43 -8.54 -11.40 -0.83
C ASP A 43 -7.03 -11.44 -0.61
N LEU A 44 -6.35 -10.37 -1.01
CA LEU A 44 -4.92 -10.13 -0.75
C LEU A 44 -4.78 -9.16 0.43
N CYS A 45 -4.00 -9.52 1.43
CA CYS A 45 -3.55 -8.61 2.49
C CYS A 45 -2.26 -7.92 2.06
N VAL A 46 -2.26 -6.59 2.03
CA VAL A 46 -1.09 -5.77 1.72
C VAL A 46 -0.80 -4.84 2.88
N GLU A 47 0.42 -4.91 3.37
CA GLU A 47 0.94 -4.07 4.44
C GLU A 47 2.00 -3.14 3.88
N ILE A 48 1.83 -1.83 4.05
CA ILE A 48 2.83 -0.83 3.68
C ILE A 48 3.33 -0.15 4.94
N SER A 49 4.57 -0.47 5.32
CA SER A 49 5.25 0.04 6.51
C SER A 49 6.36 1.01 6.12
N GLN A 50 6.06 2.32 6.07
CA GLN A 50 7.06 3.35 5.83
C GLN A 50 7.35 4.16 7.11
N GLN A 51 6.31 4.61 7.79
CA GLN A 51 6.42 5.42 8.99
C GLN A 51 6.50 4.57 10.26
N ALA A 52 5.84 3.43 10.26
CA ALA A 52 5.84 2.46 11.35
C ALA A 52 5.59 1.05 10.78
N ASP A 53 6.08 0.04 11.48
CA ASP A 53 5.76 -1.35 11.19
C ASP A 53 4.30 -1.64 11.58
N VAL A 54 3.50 -2.04 10.61
CA VAL A 54 2.07 -2.36 10.82
C VAL A 54 1.82 -3.83 11.11
N THR A 55 2.82 -4.70 10.98
CA THR A 55 2.67 -6.16 11.00
C THR A 55 1.92 -6.67 12.22
N ASN A 56 2.32 -6.27 13.42
CA ASN A 56 1.69 -6.73 14.66
C ASN A 56 0.22 -6.29 14.78
N LYS A 57 -0.09 -5.09 14.34
CA LYS A 57 -1.48 -4.57 14.35
C LYS A 57 -2.36 -5.29 13.34
N VAL A 58 -1.80 -5.61 12.18
CA VAL A 58 -2.49 -6.42 11.16
C VAL A 58 -2.71 -7.84 11.64
N ASP A 59 -1.73 -8.46 12.32
CA ASP A 59 -1.90 -9.78 12.97
C ASP A 59 -3.06 -9.77 13.96
N ASN A 60 -3.15 -8.75 14.79
CA ASN A 60 -4.24 -8.59 15.74
C ASN A 60 -5.59 -8.42 15.03
N PHE A 61 -5.64 -7.62 13.97
CA PHE A 61 -6.85 -7.44 13.16
C PHE A 61 -7.31 -8.76 12.53
N ILE A 62 -6.40 -9.50 11.90
CA ILE A 62 -6.70 -10.79 11.27
C ILE A 62 -7.28 -11.76 12.29
N ARG A 63 -6.65 -11.85 13.46
CA ARG A 63 -7.06 -12.75 14.55
C ARG A 63 -8.41 -12.37 15.14
N ALA A 64 -8.61 -11.08 15.45
CA ALA A 64 -9.83 -10.57 16.05
C ALA A 64 -11.04 -10.71 15.13
N ASN A 65 -10.86 -10.50 13.82
CA ASN A 65 -11.92 -10.56 12.83
C ASN A 65 -12.04 -11.93 12.15
N ARG A 66 -11.19 -12.88 12.49
CA ARG A 66 -11.12 -14.21 11.84
C ARG A 66 -11.03 -14.07 10.32
N LYS A 67 -10.34 -13.01 9.86
CA LYS A 67 -10.21 -12.71 8.43
C LYS A 67 -9.29 -13.73 7.77
N LYS A 68 -9.67 -14.16 6.58
CA LYS A 68 -8.89 -15.08 5.76
C LYS A 68 -8.43 -14.34 4.50
N PHE A 69 -7.17 -14.52 4.17
CA PHE A 69 -6.58 -13.97 2.96
C PHE A 69 -6.02 -15.09 2.09
N ARG A 70 -6.07 -14.90 0.79
CA ARG A 70 -5.42 -15.78 -0.20
C ARG A 70 -3.91 -15.72 -0.09
N ALA A 71 -3.40 -14.52 0.16
CA ALA A 71 -1.99 -14.27 0.39
C ALA A 71 -1.81 -13.00 1.22
N ARG A 72 -0.61 -12.81 1.75
CA ARG A 72 -0.20 -11.65 2.51
C ARG A 72 1.15 -11.15 2.02
N VAL A 73 1.27 -9.86 1.80
CA VAL A 73 2.48 -9.22 1.28
C VAL A 73 2.82 -8.03 2.17
N ALA A 74 4.03 -8.01 2.72
CA ALA A 74 4.56 -6.89 3.46
C ALA A 74 5.53 -6.08 2.58
N LEU A 75 5.32 -4.78 2.49
CA LEU A 75 6.15 -3.83 1.78
C LEU A 75 6.87 -2.93 2.77
N ILE A 76 8.20 -2.94 2.73
CA ILE A 76 9.07 -2.12 3.57
C ILE A 76 10.07 -1.35 2.71
N PRO A 77 10.55 -0.15 3.15
CA PRO A 77 11.63 0.55 2.46
C PRO A 77 12.91 -0.29 2.39
N ASP A 78 13.62 -0.23 1.28
CA ASP A 78 14.89 -0.94 1.10
C ASP A 78 16.01 -0.46 2.04
N MET A 79 15.96 0.80 2.44
CA MET A 79 16.89 1.39 3.43
C MET A 79 16.49 1.15 4.89
N CYS A 80 15.40 0.46 5.13
CA CYS A 80 14.97 -0.14 6.40
C CYS A 80 14.97 0.73 7.65
N THR A 81 14.64 2.00 7.55
CA THR A 81 14.40 2.85 8.72
C THR A 81 12.96 3.34 8.72
N PHE A 82 12.17 2.76 9.62
CA PHE A 82 10.81 3.25 9.85
C PHE A 82 10.84 4.67 10.44
N GLY A 83 9.92 5.51 9.99
CA GLY A 83 9.74 6.85 10.53
C GLY A 83 10.69 7.91 9.98
N GLU A 84 11.58 7.57 9.08
CA GLU A 84 12.37 8.58 8.38
C GLU A 84 11.49 9.44 7.47
N ARG A 85 11.77 10.74 7.51
CA ARG A 85 11.15 11.67 6.58
C ARG A 85 11.64 11.38 5.17
N ILE A 86 10.71 11.15 4.26
CA ILE A 86 11.00 10.97 2.84
C ILE A 86 10.67 12.24 2.06
N ASP A 87 11.38 12.46 0.97
CA ASP A 87 11.08 13.51 0.01
C ASP A 87 10.10 13.05 -1.08
N CYS A 88 9.72 13.99 -1.94
CA CYS A 88 8.78 13.73 -3.02
C CYS A 88 9.25 12.64 -3.99
N GLN A 89 10.53 12.66 -4.37
CA GLN A 89 11.09 11.71 -5.33
C GLN A 89 11.14 10.29 -4.76
N THR A 90 11.47 10.15 -3.47
CA THR A 90 11.42 8.88 -2.74
C THR A 90 9.99 8.37 -2.61
N ALA A 91 9.04 9.24 -2.31
CA ALA A 91 7.62 8.85 -2.24
C ALA A 91 7.08 8.37 -3.60
N LEU A 92 7.47 9.02 -4.70
CA LEU A 92 7.13 8.56 -6.06
C LEU A 92 7.73 7.18 -6.34
N ALA A 93 8.99 6.95 -6.00
CA ALA A 93 9.66 5.67 -6.17
C ALA A 93 8.97 4.57 -5.35
N PHE A 94 8.62 4.85 -4.10
CA PHE A 94 7.89 3.91 -3.25
C PHE A 94 6.51 3.59 -3.80
N ALA A 95 5.76 4.58 -4.27
CA ALA A 95 4.44 4.35 -4.85
C ALA A 95 4.51 3.47 -6.11
N LEU A 96 5.49 3.70 -6.98
CA LEU A 96 5.69 2.89 -8.20
C LEU A 96 6.04 1.43 -7.87
N THR A 97 6.97 1.21 -6.94
CA THR A 97 7.38 -0.14 -6.56
C THR A 97 6.30 -0.86 -5.77
N ALA A 98 5.52 -0.17 -4.94
CA ALA A 98 4.35 -0.73 -4.27
C ALA A 98 3.31 -1.22 -5.29
N LYS A 99 2.96 -0.38 -6.27
CA LYS A 99 2.05 -0.78 -7.36
C LYS A 99 2.52 -2.04 -8.06
N GLN A 100 3.82 -2.11 -8.40
CA GLN A 100 4.40 -3.28 -9.07
C GLN A 100 4.22 -4.54 -8.23
N HIS A 101 4.66 -4.53 -6.96
CA HIS A 101 4.54 -5.69 -6.07
C HIS A 101 3.10 -6.14 -5.84
N ILE A 102 2.17 -5.19 -5.69
CA ILE A 102 0.75 -5.50 -5.51
C ILE A 102 0.18 -6.15 -6.77
N ARG A 103 0.49 -5.61 -7.95
CA ARG A 103 0.02 -6.21 -9.22
C ARG A 103 0.57 -7.62 -9.43
N GLU A 104 1.85 -7.83 -9.13
CA GLU A 104 2.47 -9.16 -9.20
C GLU A 104 1.77 -10.14 -8.27
N ALA A 105 1.51 -9.75 -7.03
CA ALA A 105 0.83 -10.59 -6.05
C ALA A 105 -0.64 -10.88 -6.44
N VAL A 106 -1.37 -9.87 -6.91
CA VAL A 106 -2.75 -10.05 -7.43
C VAL A 106 -2.79 -11.06 -8.55
N ALA A 107 -1.86 -10.97 -9.50
CA ALA A 107 -1.79 -11.90 -10.63
C ALA A 107 -1.36 -13.31 -10.18
N GLU A 108 -0.33 -13.42 -9.33
CA GLU A 108 0.21 -14.69 -8.83
C GLU A 108 -0.85 -15.48 -8.04
N TYR A 109 -1.57 -14.80 -7.15
CA TYR A 109 -2.54 -15.45 -6.25
C TYR A 109 -3.99 -15.35 -6.75
N ARG A 110 -4.24 -14.68 -7.88
CA ARG A 110 -5.58 -14.51 -8.48
C ARG A 110 -6.58 -13.91 -7.50
N CYS A 111 -6.20 -12.78 -6.90
CA CYS A 111 -7.04 -12.08 -5.94
C CYS A 111 -7.99 -11.10 -6.64
N ASP A 112 -9.17 -10.90 -6.06
CA ASP A 112 -10.21 -9.99 -6.54
C ASP A 112 -10.24 -8.68 -5.76
N THR A 113 -9.81 -8.71 -4.51
CA THR A 113 -9.79 -7.56 -3.59
C THR A 113 -8.45 -7.48 -2.86
N VAL A 114 -7.92 -6.28 -2.79
CA VAL A 114 -6.75 -5.93 -1.96
C VAL A 114 -7.23 -5.26 -0.68
N HIS A 115 -6.80 -5.78 0.46
CA HIS A 115 -6.99 -5.14 1.77
C HIS A 115 -5.70 -4.42 2.15
N LEU A 116 -5.74 -3.10 2.13
CA LEU A 116 -4.56 -2.24 2.29
C LEU A 116 -4.47 -1.66 3.70
N PHE A 117 -3.40 -2.01 4.39
CA PHE A 117 -2.99 -1.47 5.68
C PHE A 117 -1.74 -0.61 5.48
N TYR A 118 -1.81 0.64 5.89
CA TYR A 118 -0.84 1.65 5.51
C TYR A 118 -0.36 2.48 6.71
N ALA A 119 0.95 2.63 6.85
CA ALA A 119 1.57 3.59 7.73
C ALA A 119 2.63 4.39 6.97
N GLY A 120 2.31 5.60 6.61
CA GLY A 120 3.19 6.50 5.85
C GLY A 120 2.65 7.92 5.79
N PRO A 121 3.40 8.85 5.20
CA PRO A 121 2.97 10.24 5.05
C PRO A 121 1.83 10.37 4.04
N LEU A 122 0.97 11.37 4.25
CA LEU A 122 -0.17 11.64 3.38
C LEU A 122 0.22 11.77 1.91
N GLY A 123 1.36 12.39 1.62
CA GLY A 123 1.85 12.54 0.24
C GLY A 123 2.11 11.23 -0.48
N LEU A 124 2.65 10.23 0.21
CA LEU A 124 2.81 8.88 -0.35
C LEU A 124 1.43 8.23 -0.59
N ALA A 125 0.47 8.41 0.31
CA ALA A 125 -0.89 7.89 0.12
C ALA A 125 -1.57 8.50 -1.12
N ILE A 126 -1.36 9.80 -1.38
CA ILE A 126 -1.87 10.48 -2.58
C ILE A 126 -1.27 9.86 -3.86
N PHE A 127 0.04 9.62 -3.89
CA PHE A 127 0.70 8.98 -5.04
C PHE A 127 0.23 7.54 -5.24
N LEU A 128 0.07 6.77 -4.16
CA LEU A 128 -0.50 5.42 -4.21
C LEU A 128 -1.91 5.43 -4.79
N GLY A 129 -2.79 6.30 -4.28
CA GLY A 129 -4.17 6.42 -4.76
C GLY A 129 -4.25 6.73 -6.25
N ARG A 130 -3.39 7.61 -6.75
CA ARG A 130 -3.30 7.88 -8.20
C ARG A 130 -2.89 6.65 -9.00
N LEU A 131 -1.90 5.89 -8.49
CA LEU A 131 -1.35 4.75 -9.20
C LEU A 131 -2.25 3.50 -9.11
N PHE A 132 -3.14 3.44 -8.15
CA PHE A 132 -4.07 2.32 -7.98
C PHE A 132 -5.22 2.34 -8.98
N ASN A 133 -5.38 3.42 -9.73
CA ASN A 133 -6.32 3.43 -10.85
C ASN A 133 -5.94 2.34 -11.87
N ALA A 134 -6.94 1.59 -12.32
CA ALA A 134 -6.76 0.48 -13.26
C ALA A 134 -5.85 -0.67 -12.75
N MET A 135 -5.99 -1.03 -11.48
CA MET A 135 -5.32 -2.21 -10.90
C MET A 135 -6.02 -3.52 -11.26
N GLY A 136 -7.26 -3.47 -11.75
CA GLY A 136 -8.07 -4.63 -12.08
C GLY A 136 -8.73 -5.33 -10.89
N VAL A 137 -8.67 -4.72 -9.71
CA VAL A 137 -9.21 -5.25 -8.44
C VAL A 137 -9.82 -4.13 -7.63
N ASP A 138 -10.66 -4.47 -6.65
CA ASP A 138 -11.10 -3.53 -5.65
C ASP A 138 -10.04 -3.38 -4.54
N ILE A 139 -9.92 -2.18 -3.96
CA ILE A 139 -8.98 -1.92 -2.87
C ILE A 139 -9.76 -1.41 -1.66
N GLN A 140 -9.83 -2.23 -0.62
CA GLN A 140 -10.36 -1.85 0.68
C GLN A 140 -9.25 -1.25 1.53
N CYS A 141 -9.34 0.05 1.80
CA CYS A 141 -8.43 0.74 2.70
C CYS A 141 -8.89 0.62 4.14
N TYR A 142 -7.94 0.61 5.05
CA TYR A 142 -8.16 0.52 6.49
C TYR A 142 -7.54 1.71 7.20
N GLU A 143 -8.25 2.20 8.21
CA GLU A 143 -7.80 3.25 9.11
C GLU A 143 -7.48 2.68 10.47
N GLU A 144 -6.33 3.07 11.02
CA GLU A 144 -5.94 2.72 12.37
C GLU A 144 -6.82 3.44 13.40
N GLN A 145 -7.41 2.69 14.32
CA GLN A 145 -8.25 3.20 15.40
C GLN A 145 -7.61 2.91 16.75
N ASN A 146 -6.64 3.71 17.16
CA ASN A 146 -6.02 3.66 18.48
C ASN A 146 -5.90 2.23 19.06
N GLU A 147 -6.57 1.98 20.21
CA GLU A 147 -6.54 0.68 20.88
C GLU A 147 -7.38 -0.41 20.19
N ASN A 148 -8.26 -0.05 19.28
CA ASN A 148 -9.20 -0.97 18.63
C ASN A 148 -8.67 -1.60 17.32
N GLY A 149 -7.43 -1.32 16.95
CA GLY A 149 -6.81 -1.86 15.75
C GLY A 149 -7.25 -1.12 14.48
N TYR A 150 -7.69 -1.86 13.46
CA TYR A 150 -8.10 -1.30 12.17
C TYR A 150 -9.61 -1.36 11.95
N ALA A 151 -10.14 -0.34 11.28
CA ALA A 151 -11.51 -0.34 10.76
C ALA A 151 -11.51 -0.06 9.25
N PRO A 152 -12.44 -0.64 8.47
CA PRO A 152 -12.59 -0.28 7.06
C PRO A 152 -12.90 1.20 6.91
N SER A 153 -12.19 1.90 6.03
CA SER A 153 -12.41 3.33 5.77
C SER A 153 -13.03 3.59 4.41
N CYS A 154 -12.38 3.20 3.33
CA CYS A 154 -12.92 3.39 1.98
C CYS A 154 -12.68 2.17 1.09
N LEU A 155 -13.59 1.95 0.16
CA LEU A 155 -13.45 0.98 -0.92
C LEU A 155 -13.21 1.74 -2.22
N LEU A 156 -12.09 1.48 -2.87
CA LEU A 156 -11.74 2.05 -4.16
C LEU A 156 -12.05 1.02 -5.25
N ASP A 157 -12.88 1.42 -6.21
CA ASP A 157 -13.04 0.66 -7.45
C ASP A 157 -11.85 0.97 -8.35
N ALA A 158 -10.92 0.04 -8.44
CA ALA A 158 -9.69 0.16 -9.23
C ALA A 158 -9.67 -0.78 -10.45
N ARG A 159 -10.85 -1.20 -10.91
CA ARG A 159 -11.04 -2.07 -12.07
C ARG A 159 -10.83 -1.39 -13.41
#